data_fb9d346d2b44bc26103cb162a93a13f7
#
_entry.id   fb9d346d2b44bc26103cb162a93a13f7
#
_cell.length_a   1.000
_cell.length_b   1.000
_cell.length_c   1.000
_cell.angle_alpha   90.00
_cell.angle_beta   90.00
_cell.angle_gamma   90.00
#
_symmetry.space_group_name_H-M   'P 1'
#
loop_
_entity.id
_entity.type
_entity.pdbx_description
1 polymer ?
#
loop_
_entity_poly.entity_id
_entity_poly.type
_entity_poly.pdbx_seq_one_letter_code
_entity_poly.pdbx_strand_id
1 'polypeptide(L)'
;MKFVEMDPDQLPLALLLEADHAEQRIAAYLPGAWGFAALAGNEMNEVVGACVAGLVGEQAAEIFNIAVAPNRQQQGIGSGLLRFVLTNLAGKGVHRVELGTGSFGHQLTYYQRHGFRVDGVIKDHFLIHYPEPLMEQGIQHRDMLRLSLALDPNTPLFNG
;
A
#
# COMPACT_ATOMS: atom_id res chain seq x y z
N MET A 1 -5.00 -13.43 13.84
CA MET A 1 -4.82 -12.56 12.64
C MET A 1 -4.86 -13.40 11.38
N LYS A 2 -5.67 -13.02 10.43
CA LYS A 2 -5.81 -13.74 9.18
C LYS A 2 -5.71 -12.75 8.01
N PHE A 3 -4.94 -13.08 6.98
CA PHE A 3 -4.84 -12.27 5.77
C PHE A 3 -5.60 -12.94 4.64
N VAL A 4 -6.41 -12.18 3.91
CA VAL A 4 -7.24 -12.71 2.82
C VAL A 4 -7.24 -11.77 1.63
N GLU A 5 -7.50 -12.32 0.44
CA GLU A 5 -7.88 -11.54 -0.73
C GLU A 5 -9.40 -11.42 -0.73
N MET A 6 -9.91 -10.22 -1.07
CA MET A 6 -11.35 -9.98 -1.11
C MET A 6 -11.67 -8.88 -2.13
N ASP A 7 -12.94 -8.71 -2.43
CA ASP A 7 -13.39 -7.66 -3.35
C ASP A 7 -12.99 -6.29 -2.78
N PRO A 8 -12.27 -5.45 -3.54
CA PRO A 8 -11.85 -4.15 -3.04
C PRO A 8 -13.02 -3.23 -2.68
N ASP A 9 -14.20 -3.41 -3.32
CA ASP A 9 -15.38 -2.63 -3.00
C ASP A 9 -15.92 -2.92 -1.59
N GLN A 10 -15.54 -4.04 -0.99
CA GLN A 10 -15.96 -4.39 0.36
C GLN A 10 -14.98 -3.94 1.43
N LEU A 11 -13.86 -3.36 1.05
CA LEU A 11 -12.92 -2.78 2.02
C LEU A 11 -13.51 -1.50 2.61
N PRO A 12 -13.36 -1.28 3.93
CA PRO A 12 -13.92 -0.08 4.57
C PRO A 12 -13.28 1.20 4.02
N LEU A 13 -14.10 2.09 3.48
CA LEU A 13 -13.63 3.37 2.94
C LEU A 13 -12.87 4.17 3.99
N ALA A 14 -13.38 4.19 5.23
CA ALA A 14 -12.72 4.93 6.30
C ALA A 14 -11.28 4.48 6.52
N LEU A 15 -11.02 3.17 6.34
CA LEU A 15 -9.66 2.63 6.48
C LEU A 15 -8.77 3.06 5.30
N LEU A 16 -9.30 3.00 4.08
CA LEU A 16 -8.55 3.44 2.89
C LEU A 16 -8.21 4.93 2.96
N LEU A 17 -9.10 5.75 3.54
CA LEU A 17 -8.86 7.17 3.72
C LEU A 17 -7.73 7.48 4.69
N GLU A 18 -7.36 6.54 5.57
CA GLU A 18 -6.20 6.72 6.46
C GLU A 18 -4.89 6.81 5.67
N ALA A 19 -4.79 6.09 4.55
CA ALA A 19 -3.59 6.08 3.72
C ALA A 19 -3.67 7.06 2.55
N ASP A 20 -4.87 7.35 2.06
CA ASP A 20 -5.09 8.26 0.93
C ASP A 20 -6.31 9.12 1.24
N HIS A 21 -6.08 10.38 1.56
CA HIS A 21 -7.15 11.30 1.99
C HIS A 21 -8.05 11.74 0.84
N ALA A 22 -7.72 11.42 -0.40
CA ALA A 22 -8.49 11.85 -1.58
C ALA A 22 -9.47 10.76 -2.01
N GLU A 23 -10.72 10.87 -1.58
CA GLU A 23 -11.76 9.89 -1.89
C GLU A 23 -11.94 9.69 -3.40
N GLN A 24 -11.79 10.75 -4.20
CA GLN A 24 -11.90 10.66 -5.65
C GLN A 24 -10.80 9.79 -6.26
N ARG A 25 -9.60 9.83 -5.69
CA ARG A 25 -8.50 8.96 -6.14
C ARG A 25 -8.80 7.50 -5.81
N ILE A 26 -9.30 7.25 -4.60
CA ILE A 26 -9.71 5.89 -4.19
C ILE A 26 -10.76 5.35 -5.15
N ALA A 27 -11.79 6.13 -5.45
CA ALA A 27 -12.84 5.74 -6.39
C ALA A 27 -12.27 5.44 -7.78
N ALA A 28 -11.20 6.13 -8.18
CA ALA A 28 -10.60 5.94 -9.49
C ALA A 28 -9.81 4.62 -9.62
N TYR A 29 -9.11 4.18 -8.57
CA TYR A 29 -8.30 2.96 -8.68
C TYR A 29 -9.00 1.69 -8.19
N LEU A 30 -10.12 1.77 -7.50
CA LEU A 30 -10.84 0.58 -7.02
C LEU A 30 -11.34 -0.34 -8.16
N PRO A 31 -11.96 0.19 -9.25
CA PRO A 31 -12.49 -0.69 -10.29
C PRO A 31 -11.40 -1.53 -10.95
N GLY A 32 -11.60 -2.85 -10.98
CA GLY A 32 -10.66 -3.78 -11.59
C GLY A 32 -9.42 -4.10 -10.77
N ALA A 33 -9.30 -3.51 -9.58
CA ALA A 33 -8.17 -3.77 -8.69
C ALA A 33 -8.39 -5.03 -7.85
N TRP A 34 -7.32 -5.50 -7.23
CA TRP A 34 -7.37 -6.55 -6.22
C TRP A 34 -7.43 -5.93 -4.83
N GLY A 35 -8.22 -6.52 -3.95
CA GLY A 35 -8.32 -6.13 -2.56
C GLY A 35 -7.74 -7.19 -1.64
N PHE A 36 -7.10 -6.74 -0.56
CA PHE A 36 -6.53 -7.61 0.45
C PHE A 36 -6.85 -7.04 1.83
N ALA A 37 -7.06 -7.91 2.80
CA ALA A 37 -7.43 -7.48 4.15
C ALA A 37 -6.69 -8.28 5.21
N ALA A 38 -6.42 -7.62 6.33
CA ALA A 38 -6.05 -8.25 7.57
C ALA A 38 -7.29 -8.30 8.46
N LEU A 39 -7.66 -9.50 8.90
CA LEU A 39 -8.84 -9.75 9.71
C LEU A 39 -8.44 -10.10 11.13
N ALA A 40 -9.17 -9.54 12.10
CA ALA A 40 -8.97 -9.77 13.52
C ALA A 40 -10.31 -10.01 14.21
N GLY A 41 -10.29 -10.15 15.53
CA GLY A 41 -11.47 -10.42 16.34
C GLY A 41 -11.69 -11.92 16.55
N ASN A 42 -12.68 -12.26 17.37
CA ASN A 42 -12.94 -13.65 17.75
C ASN A 42 -13.33 -14.54 16.55
N GLU A 43 -14.00 -13.96 15.56
CA GLU A 43 -14.44 -14.67 14.36
C GLU A 43 -13.60 -14.31 13.13
N MET A 44 -12.49 -13.57 13.30
CA MET A 44 -11.63 -13.09 12.22
C MET A 44 -12.42 -12.38 11.11
N ASN A 45 -13.35 -11.51 11.52
CA ASN A 45 -14.23 -10.78 10.60
C ASN A 45 -14.10 -9.26 10.70
N GLU A 46 -13.28 -8.75 11.63
CA GLU A 46 -13.01 -7.31 11.74
C GLU A 46 -11.85 -6.95 10.81
N VAL A 47 -12.09 -6.06 9.84
CA VAL A 47 -11.03 -5.58 8.94
C VAL A 47 -10.19 -4.54 9.68
N VAL A 48 -8.95 -4.89 9.99
CA VAL A 48 -8.01 -4.03 10.70
C VAL A 48 -6.87 -3.53 9.81
N GLY A 49 -6.74 -4.09 8.63
CA GLY A 49 -5.80 -3.63 7.61
C GLY A 49 -6.38 -3.86 6.23
N ALA A 50 -6.01 -3.04 5.27
CA ALA A 50 -6.51 -3.12 3.91
C ALA A 50 -5.43 -2.73 2.91
N CYS A 51 -5.45 -3.36 1.74
CA CYS A 51 -4.56 -3.02 0.64
C CYS A 51 -5.33 -3.12 -0.67
N VAL A 52 -5.08 -2.17 -1.56
CA VAL A 52 -5.60 -2.18 -2.93
C VAL A 52 -4.42 -2.16 -3.87
N ALA A 53 -4.37 -3.10 -4.81
CA ALA A 53 -3.32 -3.18 -5.80
C ALA A 53 -3.93 -3.59 -7.15
N GLY A 54 -3.25 -3.25 -8.24
CA GLY A 54 -3.75 -3.61 -9.56
C GLY A 54 -2.65 -3.55 -10.61
N LEU A 55 -2.93 -4.14 -11.78
CA LEU A 55 -1.98 -4.12 -12.90
C LEU A 55 -1.85 -2.72 -13.46
N VAL A 56 -0.62 -2.29 -13.70
CA VAL A 56 -0.30 -1.01 -14.35
C VAL A 56 0.52 -1.21 -15.62
N GLY A 57 0.82 -2.46 -15.95
CA GLY A 57 1.55 -2.84 -17.15
C GLY A 57 1.63 -4.34 -17.23
N GLU A 58 2.33 -4.83 -18.25
CA GLU A 58 2.56 -6.26 -18.40
C GLU A 58 3.44 -6.73 -17.26
N GLN A 59 2.94 -7.65 -16.42
CA GLN A 59 3.66 -8.21 -15.28
C GLN A 59 4.07 -7.19 -14.21
N ALA A 60 3.50 -5.97 -14.27
CA ALA A 60 3.76 -4.92 -13.28
C ALA A 60 2.45 -4.55 -12.57
N ALA A 61 2.51 -4.41 -11.26
CA ALA A 61 1.39 -3.98 -10.43
C ALA A 61 1.78 -2.76 -9.61
N GLU A 62 0.80 -1.97 -9.24
CA GLU A 62 0.98 -0.89 -8.28
C GLU A 62 0.20 -1.17 -7.02
N ILE A 63 0.80 -0.90 -5.87
CA ILE A 63 0.07 -0.80 -4.61
C ILE A 63 -0.45 0.63 -4.53
N PHE A 64 -1.78 0.77 -4.66
CA PHE A 64 -2.43 2.09 -4.64
C PHE A 64 -2.71 2.56 -3.22
N ASN A 65 -2.90 1.63 -2.29
CA ASN A 65 -3.31 1.94 -0.92
C ASN A 65 -2.95 0.77 -0.02
N ILE A 66 -2.32 1.05 1.11
CA ILE A 66 -2.16 0.08 2.18
C ILE A 66 -2.30 0.83 3.50
N ALA A 67 -3.22 0.38 4.35
CA ALA A 67 -3.59 1.06 5.57
C ALA A 67 -3.83 0.07 6.70
N VAL A 68 -3.48 0.47 7.92
CA VAL A 68 -3.80 -0.27 9.14
C VAL A 68 -4.61 0.66 10.04
N ALA A 69 -5.65 0.11 10.67
CA ALA A 69 -6.50 0.88 11.57
C ALA A 69 -5.65 1.58 12.64
N PRO A 70 -5.93 2.86 12.96
CA PRO A 70 -5.06 3.63 13.86
C PRO A 70 -4.84 2.97 15.22
N ASN A 71 -5.85 2.31 15.77
CA ASN A 71 -5.76 1.63 17.06
C ASN A 71 -5.05 0.26 16.98
N ARG A 72 -4.61 -0.14 15.79
CA ARG A 72 -3.93 -1.42 15.55
C ARG A 72 -2.54 -1.25 14.98
N GLN A 73 -2.05 -0.02 14.86
CA GLN A 73 -0.73 0.25 14.33
C GLN A 73 0.36 -0.18 15.32
N GLN A 74 1.59 -0.37 14.84
CA GLN A 74 2.76 -0.79 15.60
C GLN A 74 2.63 -2.20 16.21
N GLN A 75 1.82 -3.06 15.59
CA GLN A 75 1.62 -4.46 16.01
C GLN A 75 2.12 -5.45 14.95
N GLY A 76 2.80 -4.99 13.92
CA GLY A 76 3.29 -5.84 12.85
C GLY A 76 2.25 -6.20 11.78
N ILE A 77 1.04 -5.65 11.87
CA ILE A 77 -0.05 -5.96 10.92
C ILE A 77 0.31 -5.47 9.52
N GLY A 78 0.82 -4.24 9.40
CA GLY A 78 1.20 -3.67 8.12
C GLY A 78 2.27 -4.50 7.41
N SER A 79 3.30 -4.94 8.15
CA SER A 79 4.35 -5.79 7.58
C SER A 79 3.82 -7.15 7.16
N GLY A 80 2.97 -7.76 7.96
CA GLY A 80 2.34 -9.04 7.63
C GLY A 80 1.45 -8.92 6.40
N LEU A 81 0.65 -7.86 6.34
CA LEU A 81 -0.23 -7.62 5.19
C LEU A 81 0.58 -7.39 3.91
N LEU A 82 1.63 -6.58 3.97
CA LEU A 82 2.46 -6.32 2.79
C LEU A 82 3.12 -7.60 2.28
N ARG A 83 3.65 -8.45 3.17
CA ARG A 83 4.22 -9.75 2.77
C ARG A 83 3.17 -10.62 2.10
N PHE A 84 1.97 -10.68 2.66
CA PHE A 84 0.87 -11.45 2.10
C PHE A 84 0.52 -10.95 0.70
N VAL A 85 0.42 -9.63 0.52
CA VAL A 85 0.12 -9.01 -0.77
C VAL A 85 1.20 -9.34 -1.80
N LEU A 86 2.47 -9.15 -1.44
CA LEU A 86 3.58 -9.41 -2.36
C LEU A 86 3.64 -10.88 -2.78
N THR A 87 3.40 -11.80 -1.84
CA THR A 87 3.33 -13.24 -2.15
C THR A 87 2.19 -13.55 -3.13
N ASN A 88 1.03 -12.93 -2.91
CA ASN A 88 -0.11 -13.12 -3.80
C ASN A 88 0.12 -12.53 -5.18
N LEU A 89 0.73 -11.35 -5.27
CA LEU A 89 1.05 -10.73 -6.55
C LEU A 89 2.04 -11.59 -7.35
N ALA A 90 3.06 -12.13 -6.68
CA ALA A 90 4.00 -13.06 -7.32
C ALA A 90 3.27 -14.28 -7.88
N GLY A 91 2.31 -14.84 -7.13
CA GLY A 91 1.48 -15.96 -7.57
C GLY A 91 0.59 -15.63 -8.76
N LYS A 92 0.27 -14.36 -8.97
CA LYS A 92 -0.51 -13.88 -10.12
C LYS A 92 0.36 -13.59 -11.35
N GLY A 93 1.67 -13.82 -11.27
CA GLY A 93 2.59 -13.56 -12.38
C GLY A 93 3.14 -12.16 -12.41
N VAL A 94 2.99 -11.39 -11.34
CA VAL A 94 3.56 -10.04 -11.24
C VAL A 94 5.05 -10.17 -10.97
N HIS A 95 5.87 -9.46 -11.76
CA HIS A 95 7.33 -9.47 -11.62
C HIS A 95 7.88 -8.19 -11.01
N ARG A 96 7.08 -7.11 -11.01
CA ARG A 96 7.49 -5.81 -10.50
C ARG A 96 6.32 -5.15 -9.79
N VAL A 97 6.57 -4.63 -8.59
CA VAL A 97 5.58 -3.88 -7.82
C VAL A 97 6.08 -2.45 -7.67
N GLU A 98 5.20 -1.49 -7.93
CA GLU A 98 5.50 -0.06 -7.86
C GLU A 98 4.58 0.61 -6.86
N LEU A 99 5.02 1.72 -6.31
CA LEU A 99 4.19 2.57 -5.46
C LEU A 99 4.75 3.98 -5.39
N GLY A 100 3.92 4.90 -4.93
CA GLY A 100 4.33 6.27 -4.64
C GLY A 100 4.24 6.55 -3.14
N THR A 101 5.17 7.35 -2.63
CA THR A 101 5.16 7.76 -1.23
C THR A 101 5.79 9.14 -1.10
N GLY A 102 5.66 9.75 0.09
CA GLY A 102 6.33 11.02 0.38
C GLY A 102 7.84 10.90 0.36
N SER A 103 8.51 12.02 0.21
CA SER A 103 9.97 12.07 0.10
C SER A 103 10.68 11.97 1.46
N PHE A 104 9.92 11.84 2.54
CA PHE A 104 10.41 11.62 3.90
C PHE A 104 9.32 10.97 4.72
N GLY A 105 9.63 10.55 5.94
CA GLY A 105 8.64 10.05 6.88
C GLY A 105 8.66 8.55 7.07
N HIS A 106 7.75 8.06 7.93
CA HIS A 106 7.76 6.66 8.36
C HIS A 106 7.37 5.68 7.26
N GLN A 107 6.55 6.10 6.28
CA GLN A 107 6.15 5.22 5.17
C GLN A 107 7.32 4.91 4.26
N LEU A 108 8.15 5.92 3.95
CA LEU A 108 9.34 5.70 3.14
C LEU A 108 10.27 4.68 3.80
N THR A 109 10.49 4.81 5.10
CA THR A 109 11.30 3.86 5.86
C THR A 109 10.69 2.45 5.83
N TYR A 110 9.37 2.36 6.02
CA TYR A 110 8.62 1.11 6.02
C TYR A 110 8.79 0.35 4.69
N TYR A 111 8.60 1.05 3.56
CA TYR A 111 8.74 0.40 2.26
C TYR A 111 10.19 -0.02 1.97
N GLN A 112 11.16 0.82 2.35
CA GLN A 112 12.57 0.49 2.14
C GLN A 112 13.00 -0.71 2.99
N ARG A 113 12.44 -0.88 4.19
CA ARG A 113 12.68 -2.07 5.00
C ARG A 113 12.19 -3.34 4.32
N HIS A 114 11.16 -3.24 3.48
CA HIS A 114 10.63 -4.37 2.73
C HIS A 114 11.30 -4.55 1.36
N GLY A 115 12.38 -3.84 1.10
CA GLY A 115 13.19 -4.02 -0.09
C GLY A 115 12.84 -3.11 -1.26
N PHE A 116 11.85 -2.23 -1.10
CA PHE A 116 11.53 -1.26 -2.15
C PHE A 116 12.66 -0.25 -2.31
N ARG A 117 12.93 0.14 -3.53
CA ARG A 117 13.98 1.09 -3.88
C ARG A 117 13.39 2.27 -4.64
N VAL A 118 14.00 3.44 -4.45
CA VAL A 118 13.59 4.67 -5.12
C VAL A 118 14.01 4.62 -6.59
N ASP A 119 13.04 4.84 -7.48
CA ASP A 119 13.23 4.86 -8.94
C ASP A 119 13.10 6.24 -9.54
N GLY A 120 12.37 7.13 -8.90
CA GLY A 120 12.09 8.41 -9.51
C GLY A 120 11.40 9.37 -8.56
N VAL A 121 11.21 10.58 -9.04
CA VAL A 121 10.60 11.68 -8.28
C VAL A 121 9.55 12.33 -9.16
N ILE A 122 8.37 12.57 -8.61
CA ILE A 122 7.35 13.41 -9.23
C ILE A 122 7.27 14.69 -8.45
N LYS A 123 7.83 15.77 -9.01
CA LYS A 123 7.87 17.06 -8.35
C LYS A 123 6.47 17.62 -8.18
N ASP A 124 6.22 18.21 -7.01
CA ASP A 124 4.99 18.91 -6.69
C ASP A 124 3.72 18.07 -6.72
N HIS A 125 3.85 16.71 -6.72
CA HIS A 125 2.70 15.80 -6.80
C HIS A 125 1.65 16.10 -5.73
N PHE A 126 2.09 16.26 -4.48
CA PHE A 126 1.16 16.46 -3.37
C PHE A 126 0.56 17.87 -3.35
N LEU A 127 1.21 18.83 -3.96
CA LEU A 127 0.66 20.18 -4.11
C LEU A 127 -0.40 20.24 -5.20
N ILE A 128 -0.22 19.48 -6.26
CA ILE A 128 -1.13 19.46 -7.41
C ILE A 128 -2.38 18.63 -7.14
N HIS A 129 -2.24 17.47 -6.51
CA HIS A 129 -3.32 16.49 -6.40
C HIS A 129 -4.09 16.52 -5.08
N TYR A 130 -3.62 17.28 -4.09
CA TYR A 130 -4.25 17.33 -2.77
C TYR A 130 -4.55 18.78 -2.40
N PRO A 131 -5.83 19.13 -2.16
CA PRO A 131 -6.21 20.52 -1.86
C PRO A 131 -5.74 20.97 -0.48
N GLU A 132 -5.60 20.02 0.46
CA GLU A 132 -5.16 20.32 1.82
C GLU A 132 -3.69 19.94 1.99
N PRO A 133 -2.90 20.75 2.72
CA PRO A 133 -1.51 20.40 2.98
C PRO A 133 -1.40 19.07 3.74
N LEU A 134 -0.51 18.19 3.27
CA LEU A 134 -0.20 16.95 3.97
C LEU A 134 1.08 17.17 4.76
N MET A 135 0.96 17.21 6.09
CA MET A 135 2.05 17.51 7.00
C MET A 135 2.55 16.27 7.70
N GLU A 136 3.85 16.17 7.88
CA GLU A 136 4.47 15.13 8.68
C GLU A 136 5.72 15.69 9.34
N GLN A 137 5.84 15.53 10.64
CA GLN A 137 6.98 16.05 11.41
C GLN A 137 7.22 17.54 11.20
N GLY A 138 6.14 18.31 11.02
CA GLY A 138 6.22 19.75 10.81
C GLY A 138 6.62 20.18 9.41
N ILE A 139 6.77 19.26 8.48
CA ILE A 139 7.17 19.54 7.10
C ILE A 139 6.04 19.13 6.16
N GLN A 140 5.74 20.00 5.19
CA GLN A 140 4.73 19.70 4.18
C GLN A 140 5.27 18.75 3.12
N HIS A 141 4.52 17.68 2.82
CA HIS A 141 4.82 16.81 1.69
C HIS A 141 4.55 17.56 0.38
N ARG A 142 5.53 17.58 -0.50
CA ARG A 142 5.46 18.24 -1.81
C ARG A 142 5.69 17.26 -2.95
N ASP A 143 6.80 16.54 -2.90
CA ASP A 143 7.26 15.67 -3.98
C ASP A 143 6.96 14.22 -3.65
N MET A 144 6.55 13.45 -4.66
CA MET A 144 6.34 12.01 -4.50
C MET A 144 7.58 11.27 -4.99
N LEU A 145 8.06 10.32 -4.19
CA LEU A 145 9.03 9.33 -4.64
C LEU A 145 8.29 8.14 -5.24
N ARG A 146 8.77 7.67 -6.39
CA ARG A 146 8.35 6.39 -6.98
C ARG A 146 9.31 5.32 -6.53
N LEU A 147 8.77 4.25 -5.97
CA LEU A 147 9.54 3.11 -5.50
C LEU A 147 9.13 1.86 -6.26
N SER A 148 10.04 0.90 -6.33
CA SER A 148 9.73 -0.39 -6.93
C SER A 148 10.44 -1.52 -6.23
N LEU A 149 9.89 -2.72 -6.41
CA LEU A 149 10.44 -3.98 -5.92
C LEU A 149 10.30 -5.02 -7.01
N ALA A 150 11.41 -5.68 -7.35
CA ALA A 150 11.39 -6.83 -8.26
C ALA A 150 10.95 -8.07 -7.48
N LEU A 151 9.98 -8.81 -8.04
CA LEU A 151 9.51 -10.07 -7.47
C LEU A 151 10.13 -11.22 -8.27
N ASP A 152 10.93 -12.04 -7.58
CA ASP A 152 11.45 -13.27 -8.14
C ASP A 152 10.71 -14.43 -7.47
N PRO A 153 9.94 -15.26 -8.22
CA PRO A 153 9.19 -16.35 -7.62
C PRO A 153 10.07 -17.40 -6.94
N ASN A 154 11.37 -17.42 -7.24
CA ASN A 154 12.33 -18.36 -6.66
C ASN A 154 13.13 -17.76 -5.50
N THR A 155 12.97 -16.47 -5.22
CA THR A 155 13.71 -15.82 -4.13
C THR A 155 12.76 -15.57 -2.97
N PRO A 156 13.10 -16.00 -1.74
CA PRO A 156 12.29 -15.65 -0.58
C PRO A 156 12.21 -14.13 -0.46
N LEU A 157 10.98 -13.59 -0.41
CA LEU A 157 10.75 -12.13 -0.34
C LEU A 157 11.23 -11.54 0.98
N PHE A 158 11.31 -12.37 2.01
CA PHE A 158 11.66 -11.90 3.34
C PHE A 158 12.61 -12.89 3.99
N ASN A 159 13.89 -12.55 3.98
CA ASN A 159 14.91 -13.28 4.72
C ASN A 159 15.06 -12.65 6.11
N GLY A 160 14.61 -13.36 7.10
CA GLY A 160 14.82 -13.01 8.50
C GLY A 160 13.78 -12.12 9.12
#